data_848106b215df2c3173f9543ff21ba99e
#
_entry.id   848106b215df2c3173f9543ff21ba99e
#
_cell.length_a   1.000
_cell.length_b   1.000
_cell.length_c   1.000
_cell.angle_alpha   90.00
_cell.angle_beta   90.00
_cell.angle_gamma   90.00
#
_symmetry.space_group_name_H-M   'P 1'
#
loop_
_entity.id
_entity.type
_entity.pdbx_description
1 polymer ?
#
loop_
_entity_poly.entity_id
_entity_poly.type
_entity_poly.pdbx_seq_one_letter_code
_entity_poly.pdbx_strand_id
1 'polypeptide(L)'
;MATRRRTAIAEALTRLLPRVPYLDAEAIRAAAGARHMRDLSTGAAVWLAALAHIRHAHTDYDELRDEGYERDEARYFVLDDTNRTLERWGSVRRLQSVEDDDPAEADRIDP
;
A
#
# COMPACT_ATOMS: atom_id res chain seq x y z
N MET A 1 20.86 13.50 1.42
CA MET A 1 20.50 13.98 2.75
C MET A 1 19.23 13.31 3.25
N ALA A 2 19.27 12.79 4.45
CA ALA A 2 18.06 12.27 5.06
C ALA A 2 17.09 13.41 5.27
N THR A 3 15.84 13.20 5.03
CA THR A 3 14.84 14.24 5.14
C THR A 3 13.84 13.85 6.20
N ARG A 4 13.10 14.86 6.68
CA ARG A 4 12.01 14.61 7.61
C ARG A 4 10.98 13.66 6.99
N ARG A 5 10.76 13.82 5.68
CA ARG A 5 9.77 12.98 5.02
C ARG A 5 10.21 11.51 4.97
N ARG A 6 11.49 11.26 4.71
CA ARG A 6 12.00 9.88 4.71
C ARG A 6 11.83 9.24 6.09
N THR A 7 12.15 9.98 7.12
CA THR A 7 11.97 9.50 8.49
C THR A 7 10.49 9.28 8.80
N ALA A 8 9.64 10.23 8.40
CA ALA A 8 8.21 10.13 8.64
C ALA A 8 7.59 8.95 7.90
N ILE A 9 8.07 8.67 6.68
CA ILE A 9 7.61 7.50 5.92
C ILE A 9 7.98 6.21 6.66
N ALA A 10 9.22 6.11 7.14
CA ALA A 10 9.66 4.92 7.88
C ALA A 10 8.81 4.72 9.14
N GLU A 11 8.53 5.81 9.85
CA GLU A 11 7.70 5.73 11.05
C GLU A 11 6.26 5.34 10.74
N ALA A 12 5.70 5.91 9.67
CA ALA A 12 4.35 5.58 9.25
C ALA A 12 4.25 4.10 8.86
N LEU A 13 5.26 3.60 8.15
CA LEU A 13 5.28 2.20 7.75
C LEU A 13 5.29 1.27 8.98
N THR A 14 6.15 1.57 9.95
CA THR A 14 6.21 0.78 11.18
C THR A 14 4.88 0.80 11.94
N ARG A 15 4.22 1.96 11.95
CA ARG A 15 2.93 2.10 12.62
C ARG A 15 1.82 1.33 11.91
N LEU A 16 1.77 1.45 10.59
CA LEU A 16 0.69 0.85 9.80
C LEU A 16 0.87 -0.65 9.58
N LEU A 17 2.11 -1.08 9.38
CA LEU A 17 2.43 -2.47 9.05
C LEU A 17 3.61 -2.95 9.89
N PRO A 18 3.37 -3.15 11.22
CA PRO A 18 4.47 -3.43 12.14
C PRO A 18 5.22 -4.74 11.89
N ARG A 19 4.63 -5.66 11.13
CA ARG A 19 5.28 -6.94 10.86
C ARG A 19 5.66 -7.13 9.40
N VAL A 20 5.73 -6.03 8.63
CA VAL A 20 6.11 -6.14 7.22
C VAL A 20 7.55 -6.66 7.10
N PRO A 21 7.81 -7.64 6.21
CA PRO A 21 9.17 -8.14 6.01
C PRO A 21 10.10 -7.07 5.46
N TYR A 22 11.39 -7.22 5.70
CA TYR A 22 12.37 -6.18 5.36
C TYR A 22 12.37 -5.78 3.89
N LEU A 23 12.40 -6.77 2.98
CA LEU A 23 12.46 -6.45 1.55
C LEU A 23 11.19 -5.76 1.07
N ASP A 24 10.04 -6.17 1.60
CA ASP A 24 8.79 -5.50 1.29
C ASP A 24 8.79 -4.08 1.84
N ALA A 25 9.31 -3.90 3.05
CA ALA A 25 9.39 -2.57 3.65
C ALA A 25 10.27 -1.64 2.81
N GLU A 26 11.39 -2.13 2.31
CA GLU A 26 12.27 -1.34 1.46
C GLU A 26 11.57 -0.88 0.18
N ALA A 27 10.85 -1.80 -0.47
CA ALA A 27 10.12 -1.48 -1.69
C ALA A 27 9.03 -0.44 -1.42
N ILE A 28 8.31 -0.61 -0.31
CA ILE A 28 7.23 0.31 0.05
C ILE A 28 7.78 1.70 0.39
N ARG A 29 8.89 1.76 1.14
CA ARG A 29 9.51 3.06 1.47
C ARG A 29 9.95 3.78 0.20
N ALA A 30 10.56 3.08 -0.74
CA ALA A 30 11.01 3.68 -1.99
C ALA A 30 9.82 4.23 -2.78
N ALA A 31 8.75 3.45 -2.87
CA ALA A 31 7.56 3.88 -3.62
C ALA A 31 6.86 5.06 -2.95
N ALA A 32 6.73 5.03 -1.62
CA ALA A 32 6.09 6.11 -0.88
C ALA A 32 6.88 7.42 -1.00
N GLY A 33 8.20 7.31 -1.11
CA GLY A 33 9.07 8.49 -1.27
C GLY A 33 9.19 9.00 -2.68
N ALA A 34 8.51 8.38 -3.65
CA ALA A 34 8.60 8.81 -5.04
C ALA A 34 7.97 10.18 -5.21
N ARG A 35 8.48 10.91 -6.23
CA ARG A 35 8.08 12.29 -6.48
C ARG A 35 6.57 12.45 -6.61
N HIS A 36 5.92 11.53 -7.29
CA HIS A 36 4.48 11.65 -7.54
C HIS A 36 3.63 11.48 -6.26
N MET A 37 4.23 11.04 -5.18
CA MET A 37 3.54 10.85 -3.89
C MET A 37 3.71 12.04 -2.94
N ARG A 38 4.51 13.01 -3.32
CA ARG A 38 4.97 14.05 -2.38
C ARG A 38 3.87 14.96 -1.84
N ASP A 39 2.75 15.06 -2.56
CA ASP A 39 1.65 15.92 -2.13
C ASP A 39 0.66 15.21 -1.20
N LEU A 40 0.87 13.91 -0.97
CA LEU A 40 0.06 13.14 -0.04
C LEU A 40 0.68 13.19 1.35
N SER A 41 -0.14 13.00 2.38
CA SER A 41 0.41 12.78 3.72
C SER A 41 1.30 11.55 3.72
N THR A 42 2.19 11.43 4.68
CA THR A 42 3.07 10.27 4.75
C THR A 42 2.27 8.98 4.96
N GLY A 43 1.21 9.03 5.76
CA GLY A 43 0.36 7.87 5.97
C GLY A 43 -0.33 7.43 4.70
N ALA A 44 -0.90 8.39 3.95
CA ALA A 44 -1.55 8.08 2.69
C ALA A 44 -0.56 7.52 1.68
N ALA A 45 0.63 8.12 1.58
CA ALA A 45 1.65 7.65 0.65
C ALA A 45 2.07 6.22 0.96
N VAL A 46 2.32 5.93 2.24
CA VAL A 46 2.71 4.57 2.67
C VAL A 46 1.59 3.58 2.40
N TRP A 47 0.35 3.95 2.73
CA TRP A 47 -0.79 3.06 2.53
C TRP A 47 -0.97 2.70 1.06
N LEU A 48 -0.98 3.71 0.18
CA LEU A 48 -1.13 3.47 -1.25
C LEU A 48 0.04 2.68 -1.83
N ALA A 49 1.27 3.00 -1.41
CA ALA A 49 2.45 2.26 -1.84
C ALA A 49 2.39 0.80 -1.40
N ALA A 50 1.92 0.56 -0.17
CA ALA A 50 1.80 -0.80 0.35
C ALA A 50 0.77 -1.60 -0.44
N LEU A 51 -0.39 -1.02 -0.73
CA LEU A 51 -1.43 -1.71 -1.50
C LEU A 51 -0.93 -2.09 -2.89
N ALA A 52 -0.28 -1.14 -3.57
CA ALA A 52 0.26 -1.41 -4.90
C ALA A 52 1.32 -2.52 -4.84
N HIS A 53 2.21 -2.44 -3.86
CA HIS A 53 3.26 -3.43 -3.70
C HIS A 53 2.68 -4.83 -3.45
N ILE A 54 1.69 -4.92 -2.56
CA ILE A 54 1.04 -6.21 -2.27
C ILE A 54 0.44 -6.80 -3.53
N ARG A 55 -0.30 -6.00 -4.30
CA ARG A 55 -0.94 -6.51 -5.51
C ARG A 55 0.08 -7.05 -6.49
N HIS A 56 1.16 -6.32 -6.72
CA HIS A 56 2.16 -6.72 -7.72
C HIS A 56 3.04 -7.86 -7.24
N ALA A 57 3.40 -7.90 -5.97
CA ALA A 57 4.37 -8.86 -5.47
C ALA A 57 3.74 -10.10 -4.81
N HIS A 58 2.52 -9.99 -4.32
CA HIS A 58 1.94 -11.03 -3.48
C HIS A 58 0.56 -11.53 -3.92
N THR A 59 0.09 -11.09 -5.09
CA THR A 59 -1.19 -11.56 -5.64
C THR A 59 -1.06 -11.81 -7.12
N ASP A 60 -2.13 -12.35 -7.72
CA ASP A 60 -2.21 -12.61 -9.15
C ASP A 60 -2.63 -11.38 -9.96
N TYR A 61 -2.56 -10.21 -9.38
CA TYR A 61 -3.06 -8.99 -10.00
C TYR A 61 -2.47 -8.75 -11.40
N ASP A 62 -1.15 -8.87 -11.54
CA ASP A 62 -0.49 -8.61 -12.83
C ASP A 62 -0.93 -9.62 -13.89
N GLU A 63 -1.08 -10.88 -13.50
CA GLU A 63 -1.54 -11.92 -14.42
C GLU A 63 -2.95 -11.66 -14.89
N LEU A 64 -3.82 -11.22 -13.99
CA LEU A 64 -5.20 -10.88 -14.36
C LEU A 64 -5.23 -9.71 -15.33
N ARG A 65 -4.40 -8.70 -15.11
CA ARG A 65 -4.31 -7.57 -16.03
C ARG A 65 -3.83 -8.03 -17.41
N ASP A 66 -2.85 -8.91 -17.44
CA ASP A 66 -2.33 -9.45 -18.71
C ASP A 66 -3.39 -10.27 -19.46
N GLU A 67 -4.31 -10.90 -18.73
CA GLU A 67 -5.40 -11.66 -19.33
C GLU A 67 -6.52 -10.74 -19.85
N GLY A 68 -6.45 -9.45 -19.58
CA GLY A 68 -7.39 -8.49 -20.12
C GLY A 68 -8.42 -7.96 -19.13
N TYR A 69 -8.33 -8.35 -17.86
CA TYR A 69 -9.26 -7.81 -16.87
C TYR A 69 -8.97 -6.32 -16.63
N GLU A 70 -10.03 -5.54 -16.46
CA GLU A 70 -9.90 -4.14 -16.12
C GLU A 70 -9.31 -4.00 -14.73
N ARG A 71 -8.73 -2.82 -14.44
CA ARG A 71 -8.05 -2.58 -13.18
C ARG A 71 -8.93 -2.87 -11.98
N ASP A 72 -10.15 -2.36 -11.96
CA ASP A 72 -11.03 -2.56 -10.81
C ASP A 72 -11.48 -4.00 -10.67
N GLU A 73 -11.67 -4.69 -11.80
CA GLU A 73 -11.99 -6.12 -11.78
C GLU A 73 -10.85 -6.93 -11.18
N ALA A 74 -9.62 -6.65 -11.61
CA ALA A 74 -8.46 -7.36 -11.09
C ALA A 74 -8.29 -7.09 -9.59
N ARG A 75 -8.49 -5.84 -9.16
CA ARG A 75 -8.44 -5.49 -7.74
C ARG A 75 -9.50 -6.25 -6.94
N TYR A 76 -10.69 -6.37 -7.50
CA TYR A 76 -11.76 -7.11 -6.84
C TYR A 76 -11.37 -8.58 -6.64
N PHE A 77 -10.82 -9.21 -7.68
CA PHE A 77 -10.45 -10.62 -7.59
C PHE A 77 -9.35 -10.90 -6.58
N VAL A 78 -8.47 -9.92 -6.32
CA VAL A 78 -7.37 -10.12 -5.37
C VAL A 78 -7.62 -9.42 -4.03
N LEU A 79 -8.84 -8.99 -3.78
CA LEU A 79 -9.17 -8.27 -2.54
C LEU A 79 -8.88 -9.10 -1.30
N ASP A 80 -9.32 -10.35 -1.29
CA ASP A 80 -9.10 -11.23 -0.14
C ASP A 80 -7.63 -11.51 0.10
N ASP A 81 -6.87 -11.76 -0.96
CA ASP A 81 -5.43 -12.00 -0.83
C ASP A 81 -4.71 -10.76 -0.34
N THR A 82 -5.11 -9.58 -0.80
CA THR A 82 -4.55 -8.33 -0.33
C THR A 82 -4.80 -8.16 1.17
N ASN A 83 -6.03 -8.41 1.61
CA ASN A 83 -6.37 -8.30 3.03
C ASN A 83 -5.64 -9.33 3.89
N ARG A 84 -5.45 -10.54 3.37
CA ARG A 84 -4.68 -11.56 4.11
C ARG A 84 -3.23 -11.11 4.33
N THR A 85 -2.64 -10.49 3.33
CA THR A 85 -1.28 -9.98 3.45
C THR A 85 -1.21 -8.83 4.45
N LEU A 86 -2.17 -7.90 4.38
CA LEU A 86 -2.25 -6.80 5.33
C LEU A 86 -2.35 -7.33 6.76
N GLU A 87 -3.19 -8.33 6.98
CA GLU A 87 -3.36 -8.91 8.30
C GLU A 87 -2.08 -9.56 8.79
N ARG A 88 -1.40 -10.31 7.92
CA ARG A 88 -0.11 -10.92 8.25
C ARG A 88 0.92 -9.88 8.67
N TRP A 89 0.88 -8.72 8.05
CA TRP A 89 1.83 -7.63 8.32
C TRP A 89 1.41 -6.75 9.50
N GLY A 90 0.31 -7.10 10.14
CA GLY A 90 -0.09 -6.42 11.37
C GLY A 90 -1.00 -5.22 11.18
N SER A 91 -1.55 -5.04 9.98
CA SER A 91 -2.49 -3.95 9.75
C SER A 91 -3.78 -4.17 10.55
N VAL A 92 -4.25 -3.11 11.19
CA VAL A 92 -5.58 -3.12 11.81
C VAL A 92 -6.65 -2.71 10.81
N ARG A 93 -6.22 -2.17 9.67
CA ARG A 93 -7.12 -1.75 8.62
C ARG A 93 -7.12 -2.79 7.51
N ARG A 94 -8.28 -2.98 6.91
CA ARG A 94 -8.42 -3.84 5.75
C ARG A 94 -9.29 -3.16 4.71
N LEU A 95 -9.18 -3.59 3.46
CA LEU A 95 -9.97 -3.03 2.37
C LEU A 95 -11.38 -3.61 2.42
N GLN A 96 -12.37 -2.75 2.24
CA GLN A 96 -13.76 -3.16 2.11
C GLN A 96 -14.15 -3.29 0.64
N SER A 97 -13.49 -2.52 -0.22
CA SER A 97 -13.78 -2.51 -1.65
C SER A 97 -12.59 -1.94 -2.40
N VAL A 98 -12.67 -1.97 -3.73
CA VAL A 98 -11.60 -1.41 -4.56
C VAL A 98 -11.51 0.11 -4.43
N GLU A 99 -12.57 0.75 -3.96
CA GLU A 99 -12.61 2.20 -3.79
C GLU A 99 -11.78 2.68 -2.61
N ASP A 100 -11.39 1.80 -1.72
CA ASP A 100 -10.56 2.14 -0.56
C ASP A 100 -9.15 2.58 -0.97
N ASP A 101 -8.82 2.50 -2.24
CA ASP A 101 -7.55 2.99 -2.78
C ASP A 101 -7.55 4.50 -3.04
N ASP A 102 -8.67 5.16 -2.85
CA ASP A 102 -8.77 6.60 -3.10
C ASP A 102 -7.84 7.35 -2.14
N PRO A 103 -6.97 8.24 -2.65
CA PRO A 103 -6.08 9.01 -1.78
C PRO A 103 -6.79 9.79 -0.69
N ALA A 104 -7.98 10.31 -0.98
CA ALA A 104 -8.76 11.04 0.03
C ALA A 104 -9.19 10.13 1.16
N GLU A 105 -9.53 8.88 0.84
CA GLU A 105 -9.89 7.90 1.86
C GLU A 105 -8.68 7.48 2.68
N ALA A 106 -7.52 7.32 2.04
CA ALA A 106 -6.29 6.98 2.73
C ALA A 106 -5.89 8.08 3.72
N ASP A 107 -6.10 9.34 3.36
CA ASP A 107 -5.77 10.48 4.22
C ASP A 107 -6.56 10.48 5.53
N ARG A 108 -7.75 9.91 5.53
CA ARG A 108 -8.60 9.89 6.71
C ARG A 108 -8.09 9.03 7.84
N ILE A 109 -7.21 8.08 7.53
CA ILE A 109 -6.66 7.18 8.55
C ILE A 109 -5.37 7.68 9.15
N ASP A 110 -4.82 8.73 8.59
CA ASP A 110 -3.57 9.29 9.06
C ASP A 110 -3.89 10.30 10.18
N PRO A 111 -3.55 9.99 11.41
CA PRO A 111 -3.86 10.89 12.52
C PRO A 111 -3.09 12.19 12.48
#